data_b08c9fa4ef9cefd07d7fc3d886c5c247
#
_entry.id   b08c9fa4ef9cefd07d7fc3d886c5c247
#
_cell.length_a   1.000
_cell.length_b   1.000
_cell.length_c   1.000
_cell.angle_alpha   90.00
_cell.angle_beta   90.00
_cell.angle_gamma   90.00
#
_symmetry.space_group_name_H-M   'P 1'
#
loop_
_entity.id
_entity.type
_entity.pdbx_description
1 polymer ?
#
loop_
_entity_poly.entity_id
_entity_poly.type
_entity_poly.pdbx_seq_one_letter_code
_entity_poly.pdbx_strand_id
1 'polypeptide(L)'
;MKTGIFLSYKGLGANLLHLSYCHQIVKKFGPVSLITLCPNLDKALKDDPAFSEIIYLDKFHKKFFDLFKMSDFLKKFNFENIFIFYPSLRHYLSSKFAGIKNIYHYPLFKKKNLHLVKAAKKFTEISLDIENCPTETKFVINDLKAKQFKKNSLKKIILGISSSGPTTKWGYLNYLSLIKKLNGLGEFYFYLLCGPDDQNEANQIIDQINKKNCESLASKDITEIVYYIHSSDIFIGNDSFGHHVSSQMNKPSFIILLDSPKAYSDYSINQIR
;
A
#
# COMPACT_ATOMS: atom_id res chain seq x y z
N MET A 1 -21.49 17.10 0.20
CA MET A 1 -21.27 16.40 1.48
C MET A 1 -19.83 15.96 1.56
N LYS A 2 -19.00 16.52 2.46
CA LYS A 2 -17.56 16.21 2.48
C LYS A 2 -17.30 14.98 3.35
N THR A 3 -16.61 13.98 2.80
CA THR A 3 -16.32 12.71 3.48
C THR A 3 -14.82 12.52 3.64
N GLY A 4 -14.40 12.16 4.85
CA GLY A 4 -13.02 11.83 5.18
C GLY A 4 -12.84 10.33 5.42
N ILE A 5 -11.68 9.80 5.03
CA ILE A 5 -11.23 8.45 5.40
C ILE A 5 -9.92 8.59 6.17
N PHE A 6 -9.80 7.92 7.32
CA PHE A 6 -8.60 7.92 8.11
C PHE A 6 -7.96 6.52 8.18
N LEU A 7 -6.80 6.38 7.57
CA LEU A 7 -5.95 5.19 7.61
C LEU A 7 -4.81 5.40 8.60
N SER A 8 -4.93 4.84 9.80
CA SER A 8 -3.96 5.01 10.89
C SER A 8 -2.79 4.02 10.81
N TYR A 9 -2.24 3.83 9.61
CA TYR A 9 -1.11 2.94 9.35
C TYR A 9 0.08 3.74 8.82
N LYS A 10 1.30 3.37 9.25
CA LYS A 10 2.53 4.04 8.81
C LYS A 10 3.12 3.42 7.54
N GLY A 11 2.92 2.13 7.33
CA GLY A 11 3.44 1.41 6.16
C GLY A 11 2.57 1.60 4.92
N LEU A 12 3.18 1.79 3.76
CA LEU A 12 2.48 1.89 2.47
C LEU A 12 1.60 0.66 2.20
N GLY A 13 2.13 -0.55 2.40
CA GLY A 13 1.39 -1.79 2.17
C GLY A 13 0.09 -1.88 2.94
N ALA A 14 0.10 -1.57 4.24
CA ALA A 14 -1.09 -1.59 5.08
C ALA A 14 -2.14 -0.55 4.66
N ASN A 15 -1.72 0.61 4.11
CA ASN A 15 -2.66 1.58 3.54
C ASN A 15 -3.25 1.06 2.22
N LEU A 16 -2.43 0.51 1.33
CA LEU A 16 -2.89 0.00 0.03
C LEU A 16 -3.81 -1.22 0.16
N LEU A 17 -3.63 -2.03 1.18
CA LEU A 17 -4.54 -3.12 1.53
C LEU A 17 -5.98 -2.61 1.76
N HIS A 18 -6.13 -1.37 2.20
CA HIS A 18 -7.45 -0.75 2.43
C HIS A 18 -8.04 -0.06 1.19
N LEU A 19 -7.33 -0.01 0.08
CA LEU A 19 -7.71 0.77 -1.11
C LEU A 19 -9.08 0.33 -1.67
N SER A 20 -9.38 -0.98 -1.71
CA SER A 20 -10.68 -1.48 -2.17
C SER A 20 -11.83 -0.89 -1.34
N TYR A 21 -11.67 -0.85 -0.03
CA TYR A 21 -12.69 -0.33 0.89
C TYR A 21 -12.86 1.17 0.77
N CYS A 22 -11.76 1.90 0.55
CA CYS A 22 -11.81 3.33 0.23
C CYS A 22 -12.61 3.57 -1.05
N HIS A 23 -12.39 2.78 -2.10
CA HIS A 23 -13.14 2.89 -3.36
C HIS A 23 -14.62 2.56 -3.19
N GLN A 24 -15.02 1.63 -2.28
CA GLN A 24 -16.45 1.41 -2.00
C GLN A 24 -17.09 2.64 -1.32
N ILE A 25 -16.38 3.30 -0.41
CA ILE A 25 -16.85 4.56 0.20
C ILE A 25 -17.00 5.64 -0.88
N VAL A 26 -16.03 5.76 -1.79
CA VAL A 26 -16.07 6.72 -2.90
C VAL A 26 -17.24 6.48 -3.84
N LYS A 27 -17.61 5.24 -4.12
CA LYS A 27 -18.81 4.90 -4.93
C LYS A 27 -20.10 5.47 -4.32
N LYS A 28 -20.19 5.52 -2.98
CA LYS A 28 -21.39 6.02 -2.27
C LYS A 28 -21.37 7.53 -2.06
N PHE A 29 -20.20 8.11 -1.80
CA PHE A 29 -20.09 9.50 -1.34
C PHE A 29 -19.38 10.43 -2.35
N GLY A 30 -18.90 9.93 -3.48
CA GLY A 30 -18.03 10.66 -4.40
C GLY A 30 -16.58 10.75 -3.90
N PRO A 31 -15.70 11.53 -4.55
CA PRO A 31 -14.31 11.68 -4.16
C PRO A 31 -14.16 12.14 -2.70
N VAL A 32 -13.20 11.54 -1.98
CA VAL A 32 -13.01 11.72 -0.54
C VAL A 32 -11.66 12.33 -0.22
N SER A 33 -11.54 12.93 0.98
CA SER A 33 -10.24 13.30 1.55
C SER A 33 -9.67 12.11 2.33
N LEU A 34 -8.44 11.68 2.01
CA LEU A 34 -7.76 10.59 2.69
C LEU A 34 -6.75 11.14 3.70
N ILE A 35 -6.92 10.81 4.98
CA ILE A 35 -5.99 11.18 6.06
C ILE A 35 -5.15 9.94 6.40
N THR A 36 -3.84 10.09 6.43
CA THR A 36 -2.92 8.97 6.66
C THR A 36 -1.75 9.34 7.58
N LEU A 37 -1.18 8.33 8.24
CA LEU A 37 0.10 8.41 8.97
C LEU A 37 1.28 7.92 8.10
N CYS A 38 1.03 7.57 6.84
CA CYS A 38 2.03 7.05 5.92
C CYS A 38 2.60 8.18 5.07
N PRO A 39 3.89 8.49 5.18
CA PRO A 39 4.54 9.38 4.22
C PRO A 39 4.53 8.72 2.83
N ASN A 40 4.49 9.54 1.79
CA ASN A 40 4.49 9.13 0.38
C ASN A 40 3.24 8.35 -0.10
N LEU A 41 2.17 8.21 0.68
CA LEU A 41 0.92 7.63 0.18
C LEU A 41 0.30 8.51 -0.91
N ASP A 42 0.41 9.83 -0.79
CA ASP A 42 0.04 10.83 -1.79
C ASP A 42 0.76 10.60 -3.12
N LYS A 43 2.05 10.27 -3.08
CA LYS A 43 2.84 9.95 -4.26
C LYS A 43 2.41 8.63 -4.91
N ALA A 44 2.12 7.62 -4.10
CA ALA A 44 1.68 6.31 -4.59
C ALA A 44 0.30 6.38 -5.27
N LEU A 45 -0.63 7.19 -4.74
CA LEU A 45 -2.01 7.32 -5.21
C LEU A 45 -2.26 8.60 -6.02
N LYS A 46 -1.21 9.24 -6.51
CA LYS A 46 -1.28 10.54 -7.19
C LYS A 46 -2.26 10.60 -8.37
N ASP A 47 -2.39 9.49 -9.09
CA ASP A 47 -3.22 9.43 -10.30
C ASP A 47 -4.65 8.91 -10.00
N ASP A 48 -4.98 8.63 -8.74
CA ASP A 48 -6.29 8.08 -8.36
C ASP A 48 -7.32 9.18 -8.09
N PRO A 49 -8.31 9.39 -8.98
CA PRO A 49 -9.32 10.44 -8.84
C PRO A 49 -10.31 10.18 -7.69
N ALA A 50 -10.26 9.00 -7.07
CA ALA A 50 -11.07 8.69 -5.89
C ALA A 50 -10.73 9.59 -4.69
N PHE A 51 -9.52 10.15 -4.67
CA PHE A 51 -9.03 10.99 -3.58
C PHE A 51 -8.91 12.44 -4.04
N SER A 52 -9.80 13.31 -3.53
CA SER A 52 -9.73 14.76 -3.79
C SER A 52 -8.48 15.40 -3.18
N GLU A 53 -8.02 14.85 -2.06
CA GLU A 53 -6.77 15.22 -1.38
C GLU A 53 -6.29 14.06 -0.51
N ILE A 54 -4.96 13.96 -0.32
CA ILE A 54 -4.32 13.01 0.59
C ILE A 54 -3.51 13.80 1.61
N ILE A 55 -3.88 13.68 2.88
CA ILE A 55 -3.38 14.48 3.97
C ILE A 55 -2.48 13.64 4.85
N TYR A 56 -1.19 13.93 4.85
CA TYR A 56 -0.24 13.31 5.75
C TYR A 56 -0.31 13.94 7.14
N LEU A 57 -0.58 13.12 8.16
CA LEU A 57 -0.67 13.52 9.55
C LEU A 57 0.60 13.07 10.31
N ASP A 58 1.56 13.95 10.43
CA ASP A 58 2.85 13.63 11.07
C ASP A 58 2.83 13.88 12.60
N LYS A 59 2.09 14.85 13.10
CA LYS A 59 2.29 15.44 14.43
C LYS A 59 1.28 15.02 15.49
N PHE A 60 0.05 14.95 15.37
CA PHE A 60 -0.96 14.94 16.45
C PHE A 60 -1.51 13.54 16.79
N HIS A 61 -0.68 12.49 16.80
CA HIS A 61 -1.21 11.13 16.94
C HIS A 61 -0.59 10.30 18.07
N LYS A 62 0.39 10.84 18.80
CA LYS A 62 1.18 10.06 19.76
C LYS A 62 0.66 10.16 21.19
N LYS A 63 0.32 11.35 21.67
CA LYS A 63 -0.09 11.61 23.06
C LYS A 63 -1.61 11.69 23.20
N PHE A 64 -2.14 11.41 24.40
CA PHE A 64 -3.58 11.52 24.63
C PHE A 64 -4.09 12.94 24.42
N PHE A 65 -3.41 13.95 24.92
CA PHE A 65 -3.78 15.37 24.74
C PHE A 65 -3.70 15.87 23.30
N ASP A 66 -3.09 15.13 22.40
CA ASP A 66 -3.10 15.46 20.97
C ASP A 66 -4.51 15.35 20.36
N LEU A 67 -5.46 14.78 21.10
CA LEU A 67 -6.85 14.66 20.64
C LEU A 67 -7.49 16.02 20.33
N PHE A 68 -7.21 17.06 21.14
CA PHE A 68 -7.76 18.41 20.91
C PHE A 68 -7.12 19.07 19.68
N LYS A 69 -5.79 18.95 19.54
CA LYS A 69 -5.07 19.43 18.35
C LYS A 69 -5.57 18.74 17.09
N MET A 70 -5.85 17.42 17.17
CA MET A 70 -6.42 16.66 16.08
C MET A 70 -7.86 17.06 15.78
N SER A 71 -8.65 17.37 16.81
CA SER A 71 -10.00 17.89 16.63
C SER A 71 -9.97 19.23 15.88
N ASP A 72 -9.13 20.18 16.30
CA ASP A 72 -9.00 21.49 15.63
C ASP A 72 -8.44 21.36 14.19
N PHE A 73 -7.59 20.38 13.96
CA PHE A 73 -7.16 20.03 12.61
C PHE A 73 -8.33 19.53 11.76
N LEU A 74 -9.14 18.58 12.26
CA LEU A 74 -10.28 18.01 11.54
C LEU A 74 -11.38 19.05 11.26
N LYS A 75 -11.62 20.01 12.16
CA LYS A 75 -12.58 21.11 11.95
C LYS A 75 -12.34 21.89 10.66
N LYS A 76 -11.06 22.05 10.26
CA LYS A 76 -10.67 22.81 9.05
C LYS A 76 -11.24 22.22 7.76
N PHE A 77 -11.57 20.93 7.76
CA PHE A 77 -12.07 20.22 6.57
C PHE A 77 -13.59 20.19 6.45
N ASN A 78 -14.33 20.51 7.52
CA ASN A 78 -15.79 20.49 7.55
C ASN A 78 -16.38 19.15 7.07
N PHE A 79 -15.82 18.03 7.54
CA PHE A 79 -16.37 16.70 7.22
C PHE A 79 -17.74 16.51 7.82
N GLU A 80 -18.68 15.94 7.04
CA GLU A 80 -19.95 15.44 7.54
C GLU A 80 -19.83 13.96 7.94
N ASN A 81 -19.02 13.19 7.20
CA ASN A 81 -18.77 11.78 7.44
C ASN A 81 -17.26 11.55 7.63
N ILE A 82 -16.91 10.63 8.53
CA ILE A 82 -15.54 10.13 8.64
C ILE A 82 -15.51 8.62 8.86
N PHE A 83 -14.67 7.91 8.10
CA PHE A 83 -14.45 6.47 8.21
C PHE A 83 -13.06 6.22 8.78
N ILE A 84 -12.97 5.63 9.98
CA ILE A 84 -11.71 5.42 10.70
C ILE A 84 -11.37 3.93 10.69
N PHE A 85 -10.44 3.54 9.84
CA PHE A 85 -9.97 2.15 9.70
C PHE A 85 -8.94 1.78 10.78
N TYR A 86 -9.26 2.06 12.03
CA TYR A 86 -8.40 1.71 13.18
C TYR A 86 -9.19 1.77 14.50
N PRO A 87 -9.01 0.81 15.44
CA PRO A 87 -9.68 0.82 16.74
C PRO A 87 -8.99 1.82 17.69
N SER A 88 -9.33 3.10 17.61
CA SER A 88 -8.75 4.17 18.43
C SER A 88 -9.81 5.10 19.02
N LEU A 89 -9.98 5.01 20.34
CA LEU A 89 -10.86 5.92 21.08
C LEU A 89 -10.47 7.39 20.87
N ARG A 90 -9.16 7.68 20.79
CA ARG A 90 -8.68 9.04 20.54
C ARG A 90 -9.16 9.58 19.20
N HIS A 91 -9.05 8.83 18.11
CA HIS A 91 -9.50 9.29 16.80
C HIS A 91 -11.02 9.48 16.77
N TYR A 92 -11.77 8.59 17.43
CA TYR A 92 -13.21 8.74 17.59
C TYR A 92 -13.56 10.03 18.33
N LEU A 93 -12.96 10.28 19.51
CA LEU A 93 -13.21 11.48 20.31
C LEU A 93 -12.78 12.75 19.58
N SER A 94 -11.62 12.76 18.91
CA SER A 94 -11.18 13.91 18.11
C SER A 94 -12.19 14.26 17.01
N SER A 95 -12.75 13.26 16.35
CA SER A 95 -13.80 13.45 15.33
C SER A 95 -15.09 13.98 15.94
N LYS A 96 -15.48 13.48 17.12
CA LYS A 96 -16.66 13.96 17.84
C LYS A 96 -16.52 15.41 18.29
N PHE A 97 -15.38 15.77 18.85
CA PHE A 97 -15.07 17.18 19.24
C PHE A 97 -14.90 18.12 18.05
N ALA A 98 -14.57 17.57 16.86
CA ALA A 98 -14.56 18.33 15.62
C ALA A 98 -15.98 18.64 15.10
N GLY A 99 -17.03 18.07 15.70
CA GLY A 99 -18.42 18.28 15.27
C GLY A 99 -18.85 17.44 14.09
N ILE A 100 -18.11 16.37 13.76
CA ILE A 100 -18.42 15.47 12.64
C ILE A 100 -19.69 14.68 13.00
N LYS A 101 -20.70 14.71 12.11
CA LYS A 101 -22.02 14.11 12.37
C LYS A 101 -21.98 12.59 12.37
N ASN A 102 -21.40 12.01 11.33
CA ASN A 102 -21.40 10.56 11.11
C ASN A 102 -19.96 10.02 11.24
N ILE A 103 -19.71 9.30 12.33
CA ILE A 103 -18.40 8.74 12.65
C ILE A 103 -18.51 7.22 12.58
N TYR A 104 -17.88 6.62 11.58
CA TYR A 104 -17.75 5.18 11.40
C TYR A 104 -16.36 4.75 11.83
N HIS A 105 -16.23 3.72 12.66
CA HIS A 105 -14.92 3.31 13.11
C HIS A 105 -14.88 1.84 13.55
N TYR A 106 -13.70 1.23 13.53
CA TYR A 106 -13.49 -0.14 14.01
C TYR A 106 -13.88 -0.31 15.48
N PRO A 107 -14.38 -1.49 15.90
CA PRO A 107 -14.69 -1.77 17.29
C PRO A 107 -13.50 -1.52 18.21
N LEU A 108 -13.68 -0.71 19.26
CA LEU A 108 -12.62 -0.21 20.15
C LEU A 108 -11.85 -1.30 20.90
N PHE A 109 -12.47 -2.44 21.16
CA PHE A 109 -11.94 -3.45 22.08
C PHE A 109 -11.32 -4.68 21.42
N LYS A 110 -11.25 -4.75 20.09
CA LYS A 110 -10.76 -5.92 19.35
C LYS A 110 -9.37 -5.71 18.73
N LYS A 111 -8.39 -5.25 19.53
CA LYS A 111 -7.04 -4.97 19.01
C LYS A 111 -6.16 -6.21 18.78
N LYS A 112 -6.32 -7.28 19.54
CA LYS A 112 -5.28 -8.32 19.68
C LYS A 112 -5.18 -9.36 18.56
N ASN A 113 -6.20 -9.53 17.71
CA ASN A 113 -6.18 -10.53 16.64
C ASN A 113 -6.91 -10.02 15.39
N LEU A 114 -6.65 -8.78 15.00
CA LEU A 114 -7.32 -8.16 13.87
C LEU A 114 -6.71 -8.67 12.57
N HIS A 115 -7.42 -9.56 11.88
CA HIS A 115 -7.14 -9.86 10.49
C HIS A 115 -7.55 -8.66 9.66
N LEU A 116 -6.59 -7.83 9.22
CA LEU A 116 -6.86 -6.52 8.62
C LEU A 116 -7.84 -6.58 7.46
N VAL A 117 -7.67 -7.51 6.53
CA VAL A 117 -8.56 -7.68 5.38
C VAL A 117 -9.99 -7.98 5.82
N LYS A 118 -10.18 -8.96 6.71
CA LYS A 118 -11.52 -9.34 7.20
C LYS A 118 -12.18 -8.24 8.01
N ALA A 119 -11.39 -7.54 8.83
CA ALA A 119 -11.91 -6.44 9.65
C ALA A 119 -12.32 -5.24 8.77
N ALA A 120 -11.51 -4.88 7.78
CA ALA A 120 -11.81 -3.81 6.84
C ALA A 120 -13.05 -4.14 5.99
N LYS A 121 -13.15 -5.37 5.48
CA LYS A 121 -14.31 -5.85 4.73
C LYS A 121 -15.58 -5.71 5.57
N LYS A 122 -15.62 -6.33 6.75
CA LYS A 122 -16.79 -6.31 7.64
C LYS A 122 -17.19 -4.90 8.07
N PHE A 123 -16.19 -4.06 8.38
CA PHE A 123 -16.42 -2.66 8.74
C PHE A 123 -17.09 -1.90 7.59
N THR A 124 -16.59 -2.08 6.36
CA THR A 124 -17.13 -1.40 5.18
C THR A 124 -18.53 -1.88 4.86
N GLU A 125 -18.78 -3.20 4.93
CA GLU A 125 -20.11 -3.79 4.73
C GLU A 125 -21.15 -3.20 5.69
N ILE A 126 -20.84 -3.16 6.99
CA ILE A 126 -21.73 -2.59 8.01
C ILE A 126 -21.91 -1.08 7.82
N SER A 127 -20.83 -0.34 7.56
CA SER A 127 -20.87 1.12 7.48
C SER A 127 -21.60 1.64 6.24
N LEU A 128 -21.56 0.88 5.15
CA LEU A 128 -22.20 1.26 3.88
C LEU A 128 -23.56 0.58 3.67
N ASP A 129 -23.93 -0.38 4.52
CA ASP A 129 -25.09 -1.25 4.36
C ASP A 129 -25.05 -1.97 3.00
N ILE A 130 -23.95 -2.68 2.75
CA ILE A 130 -23.72 -3.46 1.53
C ILE A 130 -23.30 -4.88 1.88
N GLU A 131 -23.63 -5.83 1.01
CA GLU A 131 -23.17 -7.21 1.09
C GLU A 131 -22.00 -7.48 0.15
N ASN A 132 -21.17 -8.46 0.48
CA ASN A 132 -20.10 -8.96 -0.39
C ASN A 132 -19.11 -7.88 -0.87
N CYS A 133 -18.69 -7.00 0.05
CA CYS A 133 -17.68 -6.00 -0.25
C CYS A 133 -16.42 -6.66 -0.86
N PRO A 134 -15.97 -6.24 -2.05
CA PRO A 134 -14.78 -6.80 -2.68
C PRO A 134 -13.52 -6.48 -1.87
N THR A 135 -12.62 -7.44 -1.78
CA THR A 135 -11.30 -7.25 -1.17
C THR A 135 -10.28 -6.69 -2.14
N GLU A 136 -10.54 -6.86 -3.44
CA GLU A 136 -9.69 -6.38 -4.52
C GLU A 136 -10.20 -5.08 -5.12
N THR A 137 -9.28 -4.27 -5.60
CA THR A 137 -9.56 -3.08 -6.40
C THR A 137 -8.54 -2.94 -7.52
N LYS A 138 -8.82 -2.09 -8.48
CA LYS A 138 -7.86 -1.74 -9.51
C LYS A 138 -7.04 -0.54 -9.05
N PHE A 139 -5.73 -0.72 -8.96
CA PHE A 139 -4.81 0.40 -8.73
C PHE A 139 -4.81 1.32 -9.93
N VAL A 140 -5.09 2.60 -9.74
CA VAL A 140 -5.21 3.58 -10.80
C VAL A 140 -3.85 4.18 -11.13
N ILE A 141 -3.54 4.30 -12.42
CA ILE A 141 -2.30 4.85 -12.94
C ILE A 141 -2.57 5.60 -14.25
N ASN A 142 -1.74 6.58 -14.56
CA ASN A 142 -1.79 7.30 -15.83
C ASN A 142 -1.13 6.47 -16.95
N ASP A 143 -1.94 5.92 -17.85
CA ASP A 143 -1.48 5.03 -18.94
C ASP A 143 -0.51 5.71 -19.91
N LEU A 144 -0.64 7.02 -20.16
CA LEU A 144 0.25 7.75 -21.05
C LEU A 144 1.66 7.85 -20.47
N LYS A 145 1.77 8.13 -19.17
CA LYS A 145 3.06 8.14 -18.47
C LYS A 145 3.64 6.74 -18.37
N ALA A 146 2.80 5.72 -18.15
CA ALA A 146 3.25 4.34 -18.02
C ALA A 146 3.99 3.83 -19.29
N LYS A 147 3.60 4.30 -20.48
CA LYS A 147 4.28 3.93 -21.75
C LYS A 147 5.76 4.33 -21.76
N GLN A 148 6.16 5.39 -21.05
CA GLN A 148 7.56 5.86 -21.00
C GLN A 148 8.48 4.89 -20.22
N PHE A 149 7.91 4.01 -19.40
CA PHE A 149 8.64 3.04 -18.58
C PHE A 149 8.83 1.67 -19.26
N LYS A 150 8.31 1.48 -20.48
CA LYS A 150 8.54 0.27 -21.30
C LYS A 150 9.90 0.36 -22.00
N LYS A 151 10.97 -0.17 -21.39
CA LYS A 151 12.34 -0.01 -21.89
C LYS A 151 12.74 -0.94 -23.05
N ASN A 152 12.33 -2.20 -23.05
CA ASN A 152 12.77 -3.21 -24.03
C ASN A 152 11.71 -4.30 -24.20
N SER A 153 11.96 -5.27 -25.09
CA SER A 153 11.07 -6.39 -25.38
C SER A 153 11.17 -7.56 -24.39
N LEU A 154 12.17 -7.56 -23.48
CA LEU A 154 12.33 -8.63 -22.51
C LEU A 154 11.19 -8.63 -21.50
N LYS A 155 10.84 -9.84 -21.00
CA LYS A 155 9.96 -9.97 -19.85
C LYS A 155 10.60 -9.34 -18.62
N LYS A 156 9.84 -8.52 -17.91
CA LYS A 156 10.31 -7.73 -16.76
C LYS A 156 9.82 -8.34 -15.46
N ILE A 157 10.74 -8.61 -14.58
CA ILE A 157 10.48 -9.17 -13.26
C ILE A 157 10.87 -8.14 -12.21
N ILE A 158 9.91 -7.76 -11.35
CA ILE A 158 10.24 -7.00 -10.14
C ILE A 158 10.58 -7.96 -9.02
N LEU A 159 11.74 -7.78 -8.43
CA LEU A 159 12.18 -8.48 -7.23
C LEU A 159 12.08 -7.56 -6.03
N GLY A 160 11.08 -7.80 -5.16
CA GLY A 160 10.87 -7.03 -3.92
C GLY A 160 11.80 -7.48 -2.82
N ILE A 161 13.05 -6.98 -2.82
CA ILE A 161 14.10 -7.42 -1.91
C ILE A 161 14.00 -6.81 -0.51
N SER A 162 13.34 -5.65 -0.37
CA SER A 162 13.09 -4.98 0.91
C SER A 162 11.87 -5.51 1.65
N SER A 163 11.92 -5.38 2.98
CA SER A 163 10.76 -5.55 3.86
C SER A 163 10.90 -4.68 5.11
N SER A 164 9.80 -4.48 5.86
CA SER A 164 9.77 -3.61 7.04
C SER A 164 10.51 -4.13 8.27
N GLY A 165 10.88 -5.40 8.29
CA GLY A 165 11.58 -6.04 9.40
C GLY A 165 12.74 -6.94 8.95
N PRO A 166 13.73 -7.17 9.81
CA PRO A 166 14.87 -8.01 9.46
C PRO A 166 14.49 -9.49 9.25
N THR A 167 13.50 -10.00 9.99
CA THR A 167 13.03 -11.40 9.92
C THR A 167 12.05 -11.64 8.77
N THR A 168 11.62 -10.58 8.09
CA THR A 168 10.69 -10.65 6.95
C THR A 168 11.39 -10.49 5.61
N LYS A 169 12.74 -10.41 5.59
CA LYS A 169 13.56 -10.37 4.38
C LYS A 169 14.07 -11.76 4.01
N TRP A 170 13.87 -12.16 2.77
CA TRP A 170 14.40 -13.44 2.23
C TRP A 170 15.93 -13.45 2.07
N GLY A 171 16.53 -12.27 1.96
CA GLY A 171 17.97 -12.07 1.84
C GLY A 171 18.48 -12.06 0.40
N TYR A 172 19.49 -11.23 0.15
CA TYR A 172 19.98 -10.96 -1.21
C TYR A 172 20.58 -12.19 -1.90
N LEU A 173 21.22 -13.11 -1.16
CA LEU A 173 21.79 -14.35 -1.73
C LEU A 173 20.73 -15.25 -2.35
N ASN A 174 19.55 -15.31 -1.76
CA ASN A 174 18.44 -16.08 -2.30
C ASN A 174 17.88 -15.46 -3.58
N TYR A 175 17.77 -14.12 -3.63
CA TYR A 175 17.40 -13.41 -4.86
C TYR A 175 18.44 -13.58 -5.95
N LEU A 176 19.73 -13.54 -5.62
CA LEU A 176 20.80 -13.80 -6.57
C LEU A 176 20.72 -15.23 -7.14
N SER A 177 20.47 -16.22 -6.28
CA SER A 177 20.25 -17.62 -6.71
C SER A 177 19.05 -17.74 -7.63
N LEU A 178 17.94 -17.07 -7.30
CA LEU A 178 16.73 -17.03 -8.14
C LEU A 178 17.02 -16.43 -9.52
N ILE A 179 17.71 -15.30 -9.60
CA ILE A 179 18.08 -14.65 -10.86
C ILE A 179 18.93 -15.60 -11.72
N LYS A 180 19.93 -16.26 -11.13
CA LYS A 180 20.79 -17.23 -11.86
C LYS A 180 19.95 -18.39 -12.42
N LYS A 181 19.01 -18.92 -11.66
CA LYS A 181 18.09 -20.00 -12.15
C LYS A 181 17.18 -19.49 -13.27
N LEU A 182 16.60 -18.31 -13.13
CA LEU A 182 15.72 -17.73 -14.15
C LEU A 182 16.49 -17.47 -15.46
N ASN A 183 17.71 -16.93 -15.38
CA ASN A 183 18.59 -16.74 -16.55
C ASN A 183 18.96 -18.05 -17.27
N GLY A 184 18.91 -19.19 -16.59
CA GLY A 184 19.00 -20.52 -17.21
C GLY A 184 17.77 -20.93 -18.01
N LEU A 185 16.63 -20.25 -17.82
CA LEU A 185 15.37 -20.53 -18.53
C LEU A 185 15.09 -19.56 -19.69
N GLY A 186 15.81 -18.42 -19.75
CA GLY A 186 15.62 -17.41 -20.78
C GLY A 186 16.19 -16.05 -20.38
N GLU A 187 15.98 -15.06 -21.24
CA GLU A 187 16.41 -13.69 -20.99
C GLU A 187 15.30 -12.88 -20.35
N PHE A 188 15.61 -12.25 -19.21
CA PHE A 188 14.71 -11.40 -18.44
C PHE A 188 15.38 -10.06 -18.10
N TYR A 189 14.55 -9.06 -17.82
CA TYR A 189 14.99 -7.81 -17.23
C TYR A 189 14.53 -7.73 -15.78
N PHE A 190 15.43 -7.47 -14.84
CA PHE A 190 15.13 -7.44 -13.42
C PHE A 190 15.12 -6.02 -12.87
N TYR A 191 14.09 -5.67 -12.14
CA TYR A 191 14.04 -4.48 -11.31
C TYR A 191 14.17 -4.89 -9.84
N LEU A 192 15.20 -4.43 -9.15
CA LEU A 192 15.39 -4.67 -7.72
C LEU A 192 14.65 -3.58 -6.95
N LEU A 193 13.46 -3.91 -6.43
CA LEU A 193 12.65 -2.99 -5.65
C LEU A 193 13.09 -3.02 -4.20
N CYS A 194 13.72 -1.92 -3.77
CA CYS A 194 14.18 -1.69 -2.41
C CYS A 194 14.14 -0.21 -2.05
N GLY A 195 14.21 0.08 -0.75
CA GLY A 195 14.44 1.44 -0.25
C GLY A 195 15.92 1.80 -0.27
N PRO A 196 16.25 3.08 -0.01
CA PRO A 196 17.65 3.55 0.04
C PRO A 196 18.53 2.77 1.04
N ASP A 197 17.94 2.33 2.15
CA ASP A 197 18.65 1.58 3.19
C ASP A 197 19.16 0.19 2.71
N ASP A 198 18.50 -0.37 1.68
CA ASP A 198 18.84 -1.68 1.11
C ASP A 198 19.61 -1.58 -0.21
N GLN A 199 20.09 -0.37 -0.59
CA GLN A 199 20.86 -0.15 -1.82
C GLN A 199 22.12 -1.03 -1.89
N ASN A 200 22.79 -1.27 -0.76
CA ASN A 200 23.99 -2.12 -0.73
C ASN A 200 23.66 -3.58 -1.09
N GLU A 201 22.54 -4.12 -0.62
CA GLU A 201 22.08 -5.46 -1.01
C GLU A 201 21.78 -5.54 -2.50
N ALA A 202 21.13 -4.51 -3.06
CA ALA A 202 20.89 -4.42 -4.51
C ALA A 202 22.18 -4.38 -5.32
N ASN A 203 23.17 -3.61 -4.88
CA ASN A 203 24.48 -3.54 -5.54
C ASN A 203 25.20 -4.89 -5.52
N GLN A 204 25.17 -5.62 -4.40
CA GLN A 204 25.78 -6.96 -4.30
C GLN A 204 25.14 -7.96 -5.29
N ILE A 205 23.83 -7.82 -5.58
CA ILE A 205 23.17 -8.63 -6.62
C ILE A 205 23.67 -8.20 -8.00
N ILE A 206 23.64 -6.90 -8.31
CA ILE A 206 23.99 -6.34 -9.62
C ILE A 206 25.43 -6.66 -10.01
N ASP A 207 26.37 -6.64 -9.05
CA ASP A 207 27.79 -6.91 -9.30
C ASP A 207 28.08 -8.38 -9.68
N GLN A 208 27.16 -9.30 -9.37
CA GLN A 208 27.30 -10.73 -9.62
C GLN A 208 26.50 -11.25 -10.83
N ILE A 209 25.79 -10.37 -11.54
CA ILE A 209 24.99 -10.72 -12.72
C ILE A 209 25.29 -9.79 -13.89
N ASN A 210 24.63 -10.02 -15.04
CA ASN A 210 24.78 -9.11 -16.18
C ASN A 210 24.09 -7.77 -15.88
N LYS A 211 24.88 -6.73 -15.66
CA LYS A 211 24.40 -5.36 -15.33
C LYS A 211 23.46 -4.75 -16.39
N LYS A 212 23.52 -5.22 -17.65
CA LYS A 212 22.66 -4.70 -18.72
C LYS A 212 21.17 -5.05 -18.53
N ASN A 213 20.91 -6.14 -17.81
CA ASN A 213 19.56 -6.67 -17.63
C ASN A 213 19.03 -6.53 -16.18
N CYS A 214 19.66 -5.67 -15.37
CA CYS A 214 19.25 -5.46 -13.99
C CYS A 214 19.44 -4.01 -13.54
N GLU A 215 18.44 -3.46 -12.86
CA GLU A 215 18.45 -2.08 -12.35
C GLU A 215 17.91 -2.03 -10.91
N SER A 216 18.59 -1.26 -10.03
CA SER A 216 18.08 -0.94 -8.70
C SER A 216 17.11 0.22 -8.75
N LEU A 217 15.98 0.10 -8.04
CA LEU A 217 14.99 1.16 -7.88
C LEU A 217 15.14 1.94 -6.55
N ALA A 218 16.21 1.70 -5.78
CA ALA A 218 16.39 2.30 -4.45
C ALA A 218 16.41 3.84 -4.45
N SER A 219 16.90 4.46 -5.51
CA SER A 219 16.98 5.93 -5.66
C SER A 219 15.74 6.54 -6.34
N LYS A 220 14.77 5.71 -6.75
CA LYS A 220 13.59 6.19 -7.47
C LYS A 220 12.53 6.73 -6.51
N ASP A 221 11.82 7.75 -6.94
CA ASP A 221 10.64 8.25 -6.21
C ASP A 221 9.49 7.23 -6.27
N ILE A 222 8.66 7.20 -5.22
CA ILE A 222 7.50 6.30 -5.15
C ILE A 222 6.57 6.46 -6.36
N THR A 223 6.40 7.67 -6.87
CA THR A 223 5.61 7.93 -8.08
C THR A 223 6.19 7.21 -9.30
N GLU A 224 7.52 7.15 -9.45
CA GLU A 224 8.16 6.39 -10.53
C GLU A 224 8.06 4.88 -10.30
N ILE A 225 8.26 4.42 -9.06
CA ILE A 225 8.21 3.01 -8.71
C ILE A 225 6.88 2.36 -9.12
N VAL A 226 5.74 3.04 -8.92
CA VAL A 226 4.45 2.50 -9.36
C VAL A 226 4.40 2.28 -10.88
N TYR A 227 5.06 3.13 -11.67
CA TYR A 227 5.15 2.95 -13.13
C TYR A 227 6.09 1.80 -13.51
N TYR A 228 7.22 1.62 -12.81
CA TYR A 228 8.09 0.44 -13.01
C TYR A 228 7.30 -0.85 -12.72
N ILE A 229 6.54 -0.89 -11.63
CA ILE A 229 5.68 -2.02 -11.31
C ILE A 229 4.65 -2.24 -12.42
N HIS A 230 4.00 -1.19 -12.89
CA HIS A 230 3.02 -1.29 -13.98
C HIS A 230 3.64 -1.83 -15.28
N SER A 231 4.86 -1.43 -15.61
CA SER A 231 5.57 -1.86 -16.82
C SER A 231 6.14 -3.28 -16.73
N SER A 232 6.16 -3.89 -15.55
CA SER A 232 6.66 -5.25 -15.35
C SER A 232 5.57 -6.31 -15.58
N ASP A 233 5.98 -7.56 -15.76
CA ASP A 233 5.07 -8.68 -16.03
C ASP A 233 4.74 -9.47 -14.77
N ILE A 234 5.70 -9.58 -13.84
CA ILE A 234 5.60 -10.41 -12.63
C ILE A 234 6.27 -9.70 -11.46
N PHE A 235 5.70 -9.87 -10.27
CA PHE A 235 6.34 -9.53 -9.00
C PHE A 235 6.75 -10.80 -8.26
N ILE A 236 7.97 -10.84 -7.74
CA ILE A 236 8.46 -11.89 -6.84
C ILE A 236 9.15 -11.19 -5.67
N GLY A 237 8.70 -11.43 -4.45
CA GLY A 237 9.39 -10.77 -3.34
C GLY A 237 8.72 -10.88 -1.98
N ASN A 238 9.33 -10.21 -1.02
CA ASN A 238 8.83 -10.15 0.34
C ASN A 238 7.46 -9.46 0.40
N ASP A 239 6.70 -9.75 1.48
CA ASP A 239 5.48 -9.01 1.81
C ASP A 239 5.81 -7.54 2.06
N SER A 240 5.51 -6.70 1.08
CA SER A 240 5.91 -5.29 1.04
C SER A 240 4.99 -4.45 0.14
N PHE A 241 5.28 -3.17 0.02
CA PHE A 241 4.59 -2.24 -0.88
C PHE A 241 4.42 -2.78 -2.31
N GLY A 242 5.50 -3.36 -2.86
CA GLY A 242 5.53 -3.81 -4.26
C GLY A 242 4.50 -4.89 -4.57
N HIS A 243 4.27 -5.84 -3.66
CA HIS A 243 3.29 -6.89 -3.90
C HIS A 243 1.85 -6.35 -3.88
N HIS A 244 1.54 -5.39 -3.00
CA HIS A 244 0.21 -4.79 -2.94
C HIS A 244 -0.13 -4.04 -4.24
N VAL A 245 0.81 -3.24 -4.75
CA VAL A 245 0.64 -2.53 -6.03
C VAL A 245 0.50 -3.52 -7.18
N SER A 246 1.39 -4.52 -7.27
CA SER A 246 1.38 -5.52 -8.34
C SER A 246 0.08 -6.32 -8.37
N SER A 247 -0.39 -6.79 -7.22
CA SER A 247 -1.64 -7.56 -7.10
C SER A 247 -2.84 -6.73 -7.54
N GLN A 248 -2.89 -5.45 -7.17
CA GLN A 248 -3.98 -4.55 -7.54
C GLN A 248 -3.87 -4.02 -8.99
N MET A 249 -2.75 -4.26 -9.65
CA MET A 249 -2.55 -4.06 -11.10
C MET A 249 -2.80 -5.34 -11.92
N ASN A 250 -3.40 -6.37 -11.32
CA ASN A 250 -3.66 -7.68 -11.92
C ASN A 250 -2.40 -8.40 -12.42
N LYS A 251 -1.27 -8.20 -11.74
CA LYS A 251 -0.03 -8.90 -12.06
C LYS A 251 0.15 -10.12 -11.16
N PRO A 252 0.60 -11.26 -11.72
CA PRO A 252 1.02 -12.39 -10.89
C PRO A 252 2.05 -11.95 -9.87
N SER A 253 1.79 -12.22 -8.60
CA SER A 253 2.61 -11.78 -7.48
C SER A 253 2.97 -12.97 -6.60
N PHE A 254 4.22 -13.42 -6.68
CA PHE A 254 4.76 -14.50 -5.85
C PHE A 254 5.31 -13.89 -4.57
N ILE A 255 4.61 -14.15 -3.46
CA ILE A 255 4.90 -13.50 -2.17
C ILE A 255 5.65 -14.45 -1.26
N ILE A 256 6.83 -14.03 -0.84
CA ILE A 256 7.66 -14.74 0.11
C ILE A 256 7.23 -14.32 1.51
N LEU A 257 6.53 -15.22 2.19
CA LEU A 257 6.09 -15.04 3.57
C LEU A 257 7.08 -15.75 4.49
N LEU A 258 7.76 -14.98 5.32
CA LEU A 258 8.58 -15.47 6.42
C LEU A 258 7.81 -15.24 7.73
N ASP A 259 8.20 -14.23 8.51
CA ASP A 259 7.48 -13.86 9.72
C ASP A 259 6.28 -12.91 9.46
N SER A 260 5.96 -12.63 8.19
CA SER A 260 4.81 -11.79 7.85
C SER A 260 3.49 -12.55 8.04
N PRO A 261 2.50 -11.96 8.73
CA PRO A 261 1.19 -12.57 8.90
C PRO A 261 0.47 -12.74 7.55
N LYS A 262 -0.08 -13.93 7.27
CA LYS A 262 -0.92 -14.18 6.07
C LYS A 262 -2.07 -13.16 5.92
N ALA A 263 -2.52 -12.59 7.02
CA ALA A 263 -3.56 -11.57 7.07
C ALA A 263 -3.30 -10.32 6.22
N TYR A 264 -2.05 -10.03 5.88
CA TYR A 264 -1.67 -8.89 5.05
C TYR A 264 -1.64 -9.19 3.55
N SER A 265 -1.64 -10.46 3.16
CA SER A 265 -1.51 -10.88 1.76
C SER A 265 -2.67 -11.74 1.26
N ASP A 266 -3.70 -12.00 2.07
CA ASP A 266 -4.81 -12.89 1.72
C ASP A 266 -6.03 -12.12 1.22
N TYR A 267 -5.92 -11.45 0.07
CA TYR A 267 -7.03 -10.64 -0.45
C TYR A 267 -7.15 -10.59 -1.98
N SER A 268 -6.18 -11.08 -2.73
CA SER A 268 -6.19 -11.05 -4.20
C SER A 268 -5.91 -12.42 -4.83
N ILE A 269 -6.63 -12.75 -5.91
CA ILE A 269 -6.38 -13.96 -6.70
C ILE A 269 -5.04 -13.91 -7.46
N ASN A 270 -4.47 -12.72 -7.62
CA ASN A 270 -3.17 -12.53 -8.27
C ASN A 270 -1.98 -12.83 -7.35
N GLN A 271 -2.25 -13.16 -6.08
CA GLN A 271 -1.22 -13.47 -5.08
C GLN A 271 -1.02 -14.98 -4.96
N ILE A 272 0.23 -15.43 -5.14
CA ILE A 272 0.70 -16.80 -4.90
C ILE A 272 1.68 -16.76 -3.73
N ARG A 273 1.54 -17.66 -2.74
CA ARG A 273 2.29 -17.66 -1.48
C ARG A 273 3.01 -18.98 -1.29
#